data_d8ce6e7cf9f6e163e331420920c4512e
#
_entry.id   d8ce6e7cf9f6e163e331420920c4512e
#
_cell.length_a   1.000
_cell.length_b   1.000
_cell.length_c   1.000
_cell.angle_alpha   90.00
_cell.angle_beta   90.00
_cell.angle_gamma   90.00
#
_symmetry.space_group_name_H-M   'P 1'
#
loop_
_entity.id
_entity.type
_entity.pdbx_description
1 polymer ?
#
loop_
_entity_poly.entity_id
_entity_poly.type
_entity_poly.pdbx_seq_one_letter_code
_entity_poly.pdbx_strand_id
1 'polypeptide(L)'
;HIGAWALPAVLAVADAGDTPMEGTMDGHDLLTCLAIAYELGSRLGVAQHATVPDYHASGSWGAVGSAAVASRILGLDAATAREAMGIAEYHSPRSQMMRCIDHPTMVKDSSGWGAMTGISSAYMAQSGFTGAPALIVESADCEVYWESLGQQWLICEQYFKPYPVCRWAQAAIAAARTLQVAHDFT
;
A
#
# COMPACT_ATOMS: atom_id res chain seq x y z
N HIS A 1 -7.72 0.50 -1.89
CA HIS A 1 -6.55 0.34 -2.79
C HIS A 1 -5.44 -0.54 -2.18
N ILE A 2 -5.40 -0.66 -0.86
CA ILE A 2 -4.32 -1.35 -0.14
C ILE A 2 -4.17 -2.80 -0.62
N GLY A 3 -5.26 -3.56 -0.69
CA GLY A 3 -5.22 -4.96 -1.12
C GLY A 3 -4.59 -5.19 -2.49
N ALA A 4 -4.64 -4.20 -3.39
CA ALA A 4 -4.11 -4.32 -4.74
C ALA A 4 -2.57 -4.37 -4.80
N TRP A 5 -1.86 -3.88 -3.79
CA TRP A 5 -0.42 -4.00 -3.64
C TRP A 5 -0.02 -4.94 -2.50
N ALA A 6 -0.79 -4.94 -1.39
CA ALA A 6 -0.45 -5.68 -0.18
C ALA A 6 -0.47 -7.20 -0.41
N LEU A 7 -1.57 -7.73 -0.94
CA LEU A 7 -1.69 -9.17 -1.17
C LEU A 7 -0.64 -9.72 -2.14
N PRO A 8 -0.46 -9.15 -3.35
CA PRO A 8 0.56 -9.66 -4.26
C PRO A 8 1.98 -9.48 -3.71
N ALA A 9 2.27 -8.40 -2.97
CA ALA A 9 3.58 -8.22 -2.35
C ALA A 9 3.89 -9.31 -1.31
N VAL A 10 2.95 -9.59 -0.40
CA VAL A 10 3.12 -10.63 0.62
C VAL A 10 3.30 -12.00 -0.02
N LEU A 11 2.44 -12.34 -0.98
CA LEU A 11 2.49 -13.65 -1.66
C LEU A 11 3.79 -13.83 -2.45
N ALA A 12 4.25 -12.80 -3.17
CA ALA A 12 5.46 -12.89 -3.98
C ALA A 12 6.72 -13.13 -3.13
N VAL A 13 6.85 -12.44 -1.98
CA VAL A 13 8.01 -12.64 -1.10
C VAL A 13 7.92 -13.99 -0.39
N ALA A 14 6.72 -14.41 0.03
CA ALA A 14 6.51 -15.72 0.64
C ALA A 14 6.85 -16.88 -0.31
N ASP A 15 6.44 -16.76 -1.59
CA ASP A 15 6.68 -17.77 -2.62
C ASP A 15 8.16 -17.86 -3.05
N ALA A 16 8.90 -16.76 -2.94
CA ALA A 16 10.33 -16.73 -3.26
C ALA A 16 11.17 -17.62 -2.34
N GLY A 17 10.66 -17.99 -1.15
CA GLY A 17 11.32 -18.92 -0.25
C GLY A 17 12.56 -18.40 0.46
N ASP A 18 12.90 -17.12 0.27
CA ASP A 18 14.07 -16.46 0.88
C ASP A 18 13.80 -16.00 2.34
N THR A 19 12.80 -16.60 2.98
CA THR A 19 12.43 -16.21 4.34
C THR A 19 13.38 -16.85 5.36
N PRO A 20 13.94 -16.09 6.32
CA PRO A 20 14.70 -16.60 7.45
C PRO A 20 13.80 -17.26 8.50
N MET A 21 12.50 -17.22 8.33
CA MET A 21 11.55 -17.94 9.18
C MET A 21 11.82 -19.43 9.01
N GLU A 22 12.13 -20.12 10.10
CA GLU A 22 12.33 -21.57 10.10
C GLU A 22 11.07 -22.27 9.58
N GLY A 23 11.03 -22.55 8.28
CA GLY A 23 9.90 -23.15 7.61
C GLY A 23 9.21 -22.24 6.60
N THR A 24 8.17 -22.76 5.97
CA THR A 24 7.28 -22.01 5.08
C THR A 24 6.36 -21.12 5.92
N MET A 25 6.11 -19.90 5.43
CA MET A 25 5.11 -19.01 6.01
C MET A 25 3.77 -19.74 6.15
N ASP A 26 3.22 -19.80 7.35
CA ASP A 26 1.91 -20.40 7.58
C ASP A 26 0.75 -19.41 7.35
N GLY A 27 -0.49 -19.89 7.50
CA GLY A 27 -1.67 -19.03 7.31
C GLY A 27 -1.80 -17.91 8.34
N HIS A 28 -1.29 -18.10 9.56
CA HIS A 28 -1.28 -17.07 10.60
C HIS A 28 -0.27 -15.97 10.26
N ASP A 29 0.91 -16.35 9.78
CA ASP A 29 1.93 -15.41 9.34
C ASP A 29 1.44 -14.58 8.15
N LEU A 30 0.80 -15.22 7.18
CA LEU A 30 0.18 -14.55 6.03
C LEU A 30 -0.83 -13.50 6.48
N LEU A 31 -1.77 -13.88 7.37
CA LEU A 31 -2.79 -12.95 7.87
C LEU A 31 -2.16 -11.82 8.70
N THR A 32 -1.15 -12.11 9.48
CA THR A 32 -0.40 -11.10 10.24
C THR A 32 0.27 -10.09 9.31
N CYS A 33 0.96 -10.56 8.26
CA CYS A 33 1.59 -9.69 7.27
C CYS A 33 0.55 -8.84 6.52
N LEU A 34 -0.60 -9.40 6.19
CA LEU A 34 -1.70 -8.64 5.57
C LEU A 34 -2.27 -7.60 6.52
N ALA A 35 -2.49 -7.93 7.79
CA ALA A 35 -2.97 -6.96 8.79
C ALA A 35 -2.00 -5.79 8.94
N ILE A 36 -0.69 -6.06 9.02
CA ILE A 36 0.35 -5.04 9.04
C ILE A 36 0.32 -4.19 7.76
N ALA A 37 0.21 -4.83 6.59
CA ALA A 37 0.14 -4.12 5.32
C ALA A 37 -1.07 -3.16 5.24
N TYR A 38 -2.23 -3.60 5.71
CA TYR A 38 -3.43 -2.76 5.73
C TYR A 38 -3.33 -1.62 6.74
N GLU A 39 -2.78 -1.86 7.91
CA GLU A 39 -2.55 -0.80 8.90
C GLU A 39 -1.57 0.25 8.39
N LEU A 40 -0.39 -0.19 7.94
CA LEU A 40 0.61 0.72 7.38
C LEU A 40 0.08 1.44 6.14
N GLY A 41 -0.56 0.72 5.23
CA GLY A 41 -1.12 1.30 4.01
C GLY A 41 -2.17 2.38 4.27
N SER A 42 -2.98 2.23 5.32
CA SER A 42 -3.93 3.25 5.74
C SER A 42 -3.21 4.52 6.20
N ARG A 43 -2.21 4.40 7.07
CA ARG A 43 -1.43 5.53 7.59
C ARG A 43 -0.60 6.21 6.50
N LEU A 44 0.13 5.44 5.71
CA LEU A 44 0.93 5.95 4.58
C LEU A 44 0.06 6.72 3.58
N GLY A 45 -1.10 6.17 3.24
CA GLY A 45 -2.04 6.83 2.34
C GLY A 45 -2.56 8.15 2.90
N VAL A 46 -2.95 8.19 4.17
CA VAL A 46 -3.41 9.42 4.84
C VAL A 46 -2.29 10.44 4.94
N ALA A 47 -1.10 10.03 5.40
CA ALA A 47 0.06 10.91 5.53
C ALA A 47 0.44 11.55 4.19
N GLN A 48 0.57 10.75 3.13
CA GLN A 48 0.94 11.29 1.83
C GLN A 48 -0.14 12.21 1.25
N HIS A 49 -1.43 11.86 1.36
CA HIS A 49 -2.51 12.72 0.86
C HIS A 49 -2.60 14.05 1.60
N ALA A 50 -2.20 14.09 2.86
CA ALA A 50 -2.22 15.31 3.67
C ALA A 50 -1.01 16.22 3.46
N THR A 51 0.14 15.65 3.08
CA THR A 51 1.42 16.39 3.04
C THR A 51 1.91 16.72 1.64
N VAL A 52 1.32 16.15 0.59
CA VAL A 52 1.70 16.47 -0.79
C VAL A 52 0.54 17.15 -1.54
N PRO A 53 0.84 18.13 -2.40
CA PRO A 53 -0.18 18.96 -3.03
C PRO A 53 -0.86 18.31 -4.24
N ASP A 54 -0.27 17.25 -4.80
CA ASP A 54 -0.80 16.60 -6.00
C ASP A 54 -1.68 15.40 -5.67
N TYR A 55 -2.78 15.25 -6.41
CA TYR A 55 -3.54 14.00 -6.43
C TYR A 55 -2.77 12.94 -7.22
N HIS A 56 -2.29 11.92 -6.54
CA HIS A 56 -1.29 10.97 -7.04
C HIS A 56 -1.76 9.52 -7.02
N ALA A 57 -1.05 8.69 -7.79
CA ALA A 57 -1.30 7.26 -7.85
C ALA A 57 -0.97 6.56 -6.52
N SER A 58 -1.81 5.60 -6.10
CA SER A 58 -1.64 4.86 -4.83
C SER A 58 -0.38 3.99 -4.78
N GLY A 59 0.19 3.65 -5.93
CA GLY A 59 1.46 2.92 -6.00
C GLY A 59 2.61 3.63 -5.30
N SER A 60 2.52 4.96 -5.13
CA SER A 60 3.56 5.74 -4.46
C SER A 60 3.72 5.36 -2.98
N TRP A 61 2.68 5.48 -2.18
CA TRP A 61 2.72 5.06 -0.78
C TRP A 61 2.63 3.53 -0.62
N GLY A 62 2.02 2.84 -1.60
CA GLY A 62 2.01 1.39 -1.67
C GLY A 62 3.40 0.76 -1.82
N ALA A 63 4.36 1.46 -2.43
CA ALA A 63 5.75 1.02 -2.49
C ALA A 63 6.38 0.96 -1.10
N VAL A 64 6.19 1.99 -0.28
CA VAL A 64 6.72 2.03 1.10
C VAL A 64 6.09 0.94 1.95
N GLY A 65 4.77 0.75 1.86
CA GLY A 65 4.07 -0.32 2.55
C GLY A 65 4.55 -1.72 2.14
N SER A 66 4.79 -1.92 0.85
CA SER A 66 5.34 -3.18 0.32
C SER A 66 6.76 -3.44 0.80
N ALA A 67 7.61 -2.40 0.87
CA ALA A 67 8.97 -2.52 1.40
C ALA A 67 8.95 -2.90 2.88
N ALA A 68 8.08 -2.29 3.68
CA ALA A 68 7.96 -2.60 5.10
C ALA A 68 7.54 -4.06 5.34
N VAL A 69 6.53 -4.55 4.60
CA VAL A 69 6.07 -5.94 4.72
C VAL A 69 7.10 -6.93 4.19
N ALA A 70 7.74 -6.64 3.06
CA ALA A 70 8.82 -7.46 2.53
C ALA A 70 9.99 -7.55 3.52
N SER A 71 10.39 -6.43 4.13
CA SER A 71 11.43 -6.39 5.16
C SER A 71 11.11 -7.29 6.35
N ARG A 72 9.84 -7.31 6.81
CA ARG A 72 9.39 -8.21 7.86
C ARG A 72 9.52 -9.68 7.45
N ILE A 73 9.04 -10.04 6.25
CA ILE A 73 9.08 -11.42 5.77
C ILE A 73 10.52 -11.89 5.60
N LEU A 74 11.40 -11.02 5.08
CA LEU A 74 12.83 -11.27 4.91
C LEU A 74 13.61 -11.23 6.24
N GLY A 75 12.99 -10.90 7.37
CA GLY A 75 13.63 -10.84 8.68
C GLY A 75 14.68 -9.74 8.79
N LEU A 76 14.54 -8.64 8.05
CA LEU A 76 15.47 -7.53 8.10
C LEU A 76 15.37 -6.82 9.45
N ASP A 77 16.49 -6.36 9.97
CA ASP A 77 16.50 -5.52 11.16
C ASP A 77 15.89 -4.13 10.89
N ALA A 78 15.63 -3.38 11.96
CA ALA A 78 14.96 -2.09 11.86
C ALA A 78 15.77 -1.06 11.02
N ALA A 79 17.10 -1.11 11.08
CA ALA A 79 17.96 -0.21 10.31
C ALA A 79 17.87 -0.52 8.82
N THR A 80 17.99 -1.78 8.45
CA THR A 80 17.86 -2.24 7.06
C THR A 80 16.47 -2.03 6.50
N ALA A 81 15.41 -2.27 7.31
CA ALA A 81 14.03 -2.00 6.92
C ALA A 81 13.78 -0.50 6.68
N ARG A 82 14.41 0.39 7.48
CA ARG A 82 14.37 1.83 7.27
C ARG A 82 14.99 2.22 5.92
N GLU A 83 16.13 1.64 5.56
CA GLU A 83 16.75 1.84 4.23
C GLU A 83 15.80 1.37 3.12
N ALA A 84 15.20 0.19 3.26
CA ALA A 84 14.25 -0.34 2.29
C ALA A 84 13.06 0.60 2.04
N MET A 85 12.47 1.13 3.10
CA MET A 85 11.35 2.08 2.99
C MET A 85 11.79 3.38 2.32
N GLY A 86 12.98 3.89 2.64
CA GLY A 86 13.55 5.09 2.02
C GLY A 86 13.83 4.91 0.53
N ILE A 87 14.40 3.78 0.13
CA ILE A 87 14.60 3.42 -1.28
C ILE A 87 13.26 3.37 -2.00
N ALA A 88 12.28 2.70 -1.37
CA ALA A 88 10.95 2.52 -1.96
C ALA A 88 10.22 3.85 -2.16
N GLU A 89 10.28 4.77 -1.21
CA GLU A 89 9.66 6.09 -1.38
C GLU A 89 10.31 6.87 -2.51
N TYR A 90 11.64 6.91 -2.55
CA TYR A 90 12.38 7.64 -3.58
C TYR A 90 12.09 7.15 -5.00
N HIS A 91 12.01 5.84 -5.18
CA HIS A 91 11.77 5.20 -6.48
C HIS A 91 10.30 4.88 -6.75
N SER A 92 9.39 5.30 -5.88
CA SER A 92 7.97 4.99 -6.00
C SER A 92 7.34 5.55 -7.29
N PRO A 93 6.37 4.84 -7.89
CA PRO A 93 5.68 5.30 -9.08
C PRO A 93 4.66 6.39 -8.76
N ARG A 94 5.12 7.56 -8.33
CA ARG A 94 4.27 8.70 -8.02
C ARG A 94 3.94 9.48 -9.29
N SER A 95 2.78 9.21 -9.86
CA SER A 95 2.24 9.93 -11.00
C SER A 95 0.98 10.70 -10.62
N GLN A 96 0.74 11.82 -11.27
CA GLN A 96 -0.52 12.55 -11.13
C GLN A 96 -1.68 11.66 -11.57
N MET A 97 -2.66 11.47 -10.67
CA MET A 97 -3.76 10.53 -10.87
C MET A 97 -4.61 10.85 -12.10
N MET A 98 -4.82 12.13 -12.39
CA MET A 98 -5.64 12.57 -13.52
C MET A 98 -5.09 12.10 -14.87
N ARG A 99 -3.80 11.82 -14.98
CA ARG A 99 -3.21 11.29 -16.22
C ARG A 99 -3.82 9.95 -16.66
N CYS A 100 -4.22 9.11 -15.74
CA CYS A 100 -4.89 7.85 -16.08
C CYS A 100 -6.42 7.98 -16.19
N ILE A 101 -7.00 9.07 -15.65
CA ILE A 101 -8.44 9.34 -15.73
C ILE A 101 -8.77 10.03 -17.06
N ASP A 102 -8.02 11.09 -17.40
CA ASP A 102 -8.25 11.88 -18.61
C ASP A 102 -7.83 11.14 -19.91
N HIS A 103 -6.97 10.15 -19.76
CA HIS A 103 -6.47 9.34 -20.88
C HIS A 103 -6.79 7.86 -20.65
N PRO A 104 -7.97 7.36 -21.09
CA PRO A 104 -8.41 6.00 -20.86
C PRO A 104 -7.51 5.02 -21.61
N THR A 105 -6.56 4.45 -20.90
CA THR A 105 -5.58 3.46 -21.36
C THR A 105 -5.53 2.29 -20.39
N MET A 106 -4.62 1.36 -20.57
CA MET A 106 -4.37 0.27 -19.62
C MET A 106 -3.58 0.71 -18.38
N VAL A 107 -3.05 1.93 -18.36
CA VAL A 107 -2.39 2.51 -17.18
C VAL A 107 -3.41 2.76 -16.09
N LYS A 108 -3.10 2.33 -14.88
CA LYS A 108 -3.95 2.46 -13.69
C LYS A 108 -3.17 3.11 -12.52
N ASP A 109 -3.65 2.92 -11.34
CA ASP A 109 -3.19 3.51 -10.07
C ASP A 109 -1.79 3.06 -9.63
N SER A 110 -1.06 2.38 -10.48
CA SER A 110 0.32 1.91 -10.30
C SER A 110 0.54 1.00 -9.08
N SER A 111 -0.50 0.38 -8.52
CA SER A 111 -0.38 -0.46 -7.32
C SER A 111 0.58 -1.63 -7.53
N GLY A 112 0.53 -2.30 -8.70
CA GLY A 112 1.44 -3.39 -9.04
C GLY A 112 2.90 -2.91 -9.15
N TRP A 113 3.12 -1.74 -9.76
CA TRP A 113 4.45 -1.12 -9.83
C TRP A 113 4.96 -0.71 -8.45
N GLY A 114 4.09 -0.21 -7.57
CA GLY A 114 4.41 0.09 -6.19
C GLY A 114 4.83 -1.18 -5.42
N ALA A 115 4.09 -2.27 -5.57
CA ALA A 115 4.45 -3.56 -4.97
C ALA A 115 5.83 -4.04 -5.44
N MET A 116 6.08 -4.01 -6.75
CA MET A 116 7.36 -4.39 -7.32
C MET A 116 8.51 -3.52 -6.80
N THR A 117 8.32 -2.20 -6.78
CA THR A 117 9.31 -1.26 -6.26
C THR A 117 9.63 -1.54 -4.79
N GLY A 118 8.60 -1.72 -3.96
CA GLY A 118 8.79 -1.98 -2.54
C GLY A 118 9.54 -3.27 -2.25
N ILE A 119 9.16 -4.36 -2.92
CA ILE A 119 9.84 -5.66 -2.78
C ILE A 119 11.30 -5.54 -3.24
N SER A 120 11.54 -4.97 -4.42
CA SER A 120 12.90 -4.76 -4.94
C SER A 120 13.74 -3.92 -3.98
N SER A 121 13.15 -2.90 -3.35
CA SER A 121 13.82 -2.05 -2.35
C SER A 121 14.25 -2.84 -1.11
N ALA A 122 13.43 -3.78 -0.64
CA ALA A 122 13.78 -4.64 0.48
C ALA A 122 14.98 -5.55 0.16
N TYR A 123 14.99 -6.17 -1.01
CA TYR A 123 16.13 -6.98 -1.48
C TYR A 123 17.39 -6.14 -1.72
N MET A 124 17.26 -4.92 -2.23
CA MET A 124 18.38 -3.99 -2.37
C MET A 124 18.97 -3.63 -1.02
N ALA A 125 18.13 -3.27 -0.05
CA ALA A 125 18.57 -2.97 1.32
C ALA A 125 19.23 -4.19 1.99
N GLN A 126 18.65 -5.38 1.84
CA GLN A 126 19.24 -6.64 2.31
C GLN A 126 20.66 -6.86 1.75
N SER A 127 20.89 -6.41 0.52
CA SER A 127 22.19 -6.49 -0.15
C SER A 127 23.15 -5.33 0.20
N GLY A 128 22.75 -4.45 1.13
CA GLY A 128 23.58 -3.34 1.61
C GLY A 128 23.43 -2.03 0.83
N PHE A 129 22.42 -1.92 -0.06
CA PHE A 129 22.10 -0.64 -0.68
C PHE A 129 21.41 0.28 0.34
N THR A 130 21.79 1.56 0.36
CA THR A 130 21.23 2.54 1.30
C THR A 130 20.29 3.52 0.63
N GLY A 131 19.29 4.02 1.36
CA GLY A 131 18.29 4.97 0.90
C GLY A 131 18.27 6.28 1.68
N ALA A 132 17.62 7.28 1.13
CA ALA A 132 17.25 8.46 1.89
C ALA A 132 16.09 8.11 2.84
N PRO A 133 15.90 8.85 3.97
CA PRO A 133 14.76 8.62 4.86
C PRO A 133 13.42 8.69 4.13
N ALA A 134 12.50 7.79 4.47
CA ALA A 134 11.11 7.85 3.98
C ALA A 134 10.37 9.01 4.65
N LEU A 135 10.13 10.10 3.92
CA LEU A 135 9.56 11.32 4.50
C LEU A 135 8.12 11.15 4.98
N ILE A 136 7.33 10.30 4.32
CA ILE A 136 5.97 10.00 4.78
C ILE A 136 5.93 9.21 6.10
N VAL A 137 7.08 8.69 6.54
CA VAL A 137 7.24 7.99 7.82
C VAL A 137 7.97 8.87 8.84
N GLU A 138 9.05 9.55 8.43
CA GLU A 138 10.02 10.15 9.35
C GLU A 138 9.97 11.68 9.43
N SER A 139 9.26 12.37 8.51
CA SER A 139 9.19 13.83 8.60
C SER A 139 8.31 14.30 9.73
N ALA A 140 8.65 15.45 10.33
CA ALA A 140 7.87 16.09 11.38
C ALA A 140 6.41 16.36 10.94
N ASP A 141 6.19 16.66 9.66
CA ASP A 141 4.85 16.92 9.11
C ASP A 141 3.98 15.65 9.09
N CYS A 142 4.60 14.48 9.16
CA CYS A 142 3.91 13.18 9.16
C CYS A 142 3.75 12.55 10.55
N GLU A 143 4.40 13.07 11.58
CA GLU A 143 4.43 12.50 12.94
C GLU A 143 3.02 12.21 13.48
N VAL A 144 2.09 13.15 13.32
CA VAL A 144 0.70 13.06 13.78
C VAL A 144 -0.05 11.82 13.26
N TYR A 145 0.33 11.30 12.10
CA TYR A 145 -0.30 10.11 11.49
C TYR A 145 0.21 8.80 12.10
N TRP A 146 1.29 8.86 12.85
CA TRP A 146 1.94 7.71 13.49
C TRP A 146 1.74 7.64 15.00
N GLU A 147 1.43 8.76 15.68
CA GLU A 147 1.29 8.85 17.14
C GLU A 147 0.36 7.81 17.74
N SER A 148 -0.74 7.51 17.07
CA SER A 148 -1.75 6.55 17.57
C SER A 148 -1.44 5.09 17.22
N LEU A 149 -0.29 4.79 16.56
CA LEU A 149 0.08 3.41 16.22
C LEU A 149 0.25 2.57 17.48
N GLY A 150 -0.40 1.40 17.51
CA GLY A 150 -0.43 0.52 18.68
C GLY A 150 -1.55 0.84 19.68
N GLN A 151 -2.26 1.96 19.52
CA GLN A 151 -3.41 2.34 20.33
C GLN A 151 -4.70 2.35 19.50
N GLN A 152 -4.68 2.96 18.35
CA GLN A 152 -5.76 2.96 17.37
C GLN A 152 -5.32 2.20 16.12
N TRP A 153 -6.15 1.28 15.67
CA TRP A 153 -5.88 0.43 14.51
C TRP A 153 -6.77 0.84 13.35
N LEU A 154 -6.22 1.52 12.35
CA LEU A 154 -6.96 2.00 11.19
C LEU A 154 -7.49 0.86 10.30
N ILE A 155 -6.89 -0.31 10.37
CA ILE A 155 -7.44 -1.51 9.70
C ILE A 155 -8.86 -1.82 10.19
N CYS A 156 -9.19 -1.53 11.44
CA CYS A 156 -10.53 -1.76 12.00
C CYS A 156 -11.58 -0.75 11.52
N GLU A 157 -11.15 0.37 10.94
CA GLU A 157 -12.04 1.42 10.41
C GLU A 157 -12.34 1.24 8.92
N GLN A 158 -11.80 0.19 8.31
CA GLN A 158 -12.02 -0.08 6.89
C GLN A 158 -13.39 -0.70 6.64
N TYR A 159 -13.89 -0.52 5.44
CA TYR A 159 -15.14 -1.10 4.99
C TYR A 159 -14.96 -1.79 3.64
N PHE A 160 -15.81 -2.77 3.35
CA PHE A 160 -15.84 -3.45 2.06
C PHE A 160 -16.64 -2.65 1.06
N LYS A 161 -16.10 -2.45 -0.15
CA LYS A 161 -16.84 -1.85 -1.26
C LYS A 161 -17.90 -2.85 -1.74
N PRO A 162 -19.19 -2.45 -1.84
CA PRO A 162 -20.24 -3.34 -2.32
C PRO A 162 -20.16 -3.63 -3.83
N TYR A 163 -19.46 -2.81 -4.61
CA TYR A 163 -19.32 -2.96 -6.05
C TYR A 163 -17.84 -2.99 -6.46
N PRO A 164 -17.46 -3.80 -7.48
CA PRO A 164 -16.07 -3.95 -7.91
C PRO A 164 -15.61 -2.78 -8.80
N VAL A 165 -15.77 -1.56 -8.33
CA VAL A 165 -15.43 -0.32 -9.03
C VAL A 165 -14.71 0.65 -8.10
N CYS A 166 -14.16 1.72 -8.67
CA CYS A 166 -13.51 2.80 -7.93
C CYS A 166 -14.43 3.37 -6.83
N ARG A 167 -13.84 3.80 -5.71
CA ARG A 167 -14.59 4.41 -4.58
C ARG A 167 -15.49 5.57 -5.02
N TRP A 168 -15.02 6.39 -5.95
CA TRP A 168 -15.77 7.52 -6.48
C TRP A 168 -17.10 7.14 -7.13
N ALA A 169 -17.22 5.97 -7.73
CA ALA A 169 -18.43 5.50 -8.42
C ALA A 169 -19.42 4.79 -7.48
N GLN A 170 -19.07 4.46 -6.25
CA GLN A 170 -19.90 3.62 -5.37
C GLN A 170 -21.28 4.25 -5.11
N ALA A 171 -21.33 5.53 -4.74
CA ALA A 171 -22.58 6.23 -4.43
C ALA A 171 -23.49 6.35 -5.68
N ALA A 172 -22.90 6.67 -6.84
CA ALA A 172 -23.64 6.78 -8.10
C ALA A 172 -24.26 5.45 -8.53
N ILE A 173 -23.51 4.35 -8.41
CA ILE A 173 -24.00 3.01 -8.71
C ILE A 173 -25.11 2.60 -7.73
N ALA A 174 -24.93 2.86 -6.44
CA ALA A 174 -25.94 2.56 -5.44
C ALA A 174 -27.25 3.30 -5.74
N ALA A 175 -27.17 4.61 -6.05
CA ALA A 175 -28.33 5.41 -6.41
C ALA A 175 -29.01 4.91 -7.69
N ALA A 176 -28.24 4.64 -8.74
CA ALA A 176 -28.76 4.12 -10.00
C ALA A 176 -29.49 2.79 -9.80
N ARG A 177 -28.94 1.86 -9.02
CA ARG A 177 -29.58 0.58 -8.71
C ARG A 177 -30.86 0.74 -7.90
N THR A 178 -30.88 1.67 -6.94
CA THR A 178 -32.10 1.97 -6.18
C THR A 178 -33.21 2.51 -7.09
N LEU A 179 -32.88 3.42 -7.99
CA LEU A 179 -33.83 3.96 -8.96
C LEU A 179 -34.30 2.91 -9.97
N GLN A 180 -33.40 2.05 -10.43
CA GLN A 180 -33.73 0.93 -11.32
C GLN A 180 -34.81 0.02 -10.71
N VAL A 181 -34.62 -0.35 -9.43
CA VAL A 181 -35.61 -1.18 -8.73
C VAL A 181 -36.93 -0.44 -8.51
N ALA A 182 -36.88 0.87 -8.22
CA ALA A 182 -38.09 1.65 -7.94
C ALA A 182 -38.94 1.96 -9.21
N HIS A 183 -38.30 2.05 -10.37
CA HIS A 183 -38.93 2.55 -11.61
C HIS A 183 -38.84 1.55 -12.78
N ASP A 184 -38.37 0.34 -12.56
CA ASP A 184 -38.27 -0.76 -13.52
C ASP A 184 -37.73 -0.34 -14.91
N PHE A 185 -36.63 0.36 -14.94
CA PHE A 185 -35.91 0.70 -16.18
C PHE A 185 -34.64 -0.15 -16.38
N THR A 186 -34.23 -0.34 -17.63
CA THR A 186 -33.04 -1.09 -18.02
C THR A 186 -31.91 -0.17 -18.49
#